data_90fda34c652fce541c725e9c394c03b9
#
_entry.id   90fda34c652fce541c725e9c394c03b9
#
_cell.length_a   1.000
_cell.length_b   1.000
_cell.length_c   1.000
_cell.angle_alpha   90.00
_cell.angle_beta   90.00
_cell.angle_gamma   90.00
#
_symmetry.space_group_name_H-M   'P 1'
#
loop_
_entity.id
_entity.type
_entity.pdbx_description
1 polymer ?
#
loop_
_entity_poly.entity_id
_entity_poly.type
_entity_poly.pdbx_seq_one_letter_code
_entity_poly.pdbx_strand_id
1 'polypeptide(L)'
;MPGLGIGLFGRQIGGGAGGAVLTARSDGGFTLLSPTFDQGSGTHTIEQQMVAAEMGVPLDQVQVEIGDTDTAPFDEGPRASRVTYTEGSAVLMACGEVRERLARGESRPFTVTIQHDAPQPHDCMYFCAQVAEVEVDRETGEVDVRRIVTAHDVGTIINPVTHQGQIDGGITTGLGLAVTEEILSEDGRVTNPNLGEYKMPTIADIPTLETVLVASAGGTGPYESKAIGELANNGPPAAIANAVAAAAGARLFELPITAERVYRALEEKHDHA
;
A
#
# COMPACT_ATOMS: atom_id res chain seq x y z
N MET A 1 -27.42 -3.83 15.64
CA MET A 1 -28.11 -4.06 14.36
C MET A 1 -27.07 -4.19 13.26
N PRO A 2 -27.18 -5.19 12.36
CA PRO A 2 -26.25 -5.34 11.25
C PRO A 2 -26.47 -4.28 10.16
N GLY A 3 -25.40 -3.84 9.53
CA GLY A 3 -25.42 -2.95 8.39
C GLY A 3 -24.29 -3.22 7.43
N LEU A 4 -24.51 -2.95 6.15
CA LEU A 4 -23.53 -3.06 5.08
C LEU A 4 -23.30 -1.69 4.46
N GLY A 5 -22.05 -1.35 4.22
CA GLY A 5 -21.66 -0.11 3.55
C GLY A 5 -20.56 -0.30 2.55
N ILE A 6 -20.56 0.49 1.50
CA ILE A 6 -19.54 0.44 0.43
C ILE A 6 -18.75 1.73 0.44
N GLY A 7 -17.42 1.59 0.33
CA GLY A 7 -16.47 2.66 0.04
C GLY A 7 -15.74 2.38 -1.27
N LEU A 8 -15.57 3.41 -2.09
CA LEU A 8 -14.82 3.33 -3.35
C LEU A 8 -13.68 4.31 -3.31
N PHE A 9 -12.53 3.90 -3.83
CA PHE A 9 -11.37 4.76 -3.96
C PHE A 9 -10.61 4.47 -5.25
N GLY A 10 -10.05 5.51 -5.83
CA GLY A 10 -9.20 5.41 -7.00
C GLY A 10 -8.16 6.52 -7.00
N ARG A 11 -6.95 6.21 -7.47
CA ARG A 11 -5.87 7.18 -7.61
C ARG A 11 -4.91 6.82 -8.74
N GLN A 12 -4.05 7.76 -9.06
CA GLN A 12 -2.93 7.56 -9.97
C GLN A 12 -1.70 7.09 -9.19
N ILE A 13 -0.82 6.34 -9.86
CA ILE A 13 0.50 5.99 -9.37
C ILE A 13 1.43 7.22 -9.40
N GLY A 14 2.36 7.33 -8.46
CA GLY A 14 3.37 8.39 -8.47
C GLY A 14 4.47 8.15 -9.49
N GLY A 15 4.94 9.20 -10.14
CA GLY A 15 6.18 9.21 -10.91
C GLY A 15 7.36 9.78 -10.12
N GLY A 16 8.45 10.13 -10.80
CA GLY A 16 9.64 10.78 -10.30
C GLY A 16 10.91 9.93 -10.34
N ALA A 17 11.98 10.41 -9.74
CA ALA A 17 13.29 9.79 -9.83
C ALA A 17 13.38 8.46 -9.07
N GLY A 18 14.00 7.48 -9.70
CA GLY A 18 14.39 6.19 -9.14
C GLY A 18 15.65 5.68 -9.84
N GLY A 19 16.27 4.65 -9.32
CA GLY A 19 17.49 4.14 -9.93
C GLY A 19 17.80 2.69 -9.55
N ALA A 20 18.84 2.15 -10.16
CA ALA A 20 19.36 0.82 -9.86
C ALA A 20 20.85 0.74 -10.23
N VAL A 21 21.64 0.04 -9.41
CA VAL A 21 23.00 -0.33 -9.78
C VAL A 21 23.09 -1.85 -9.79
N LEU A 22 23.27 -2.44 -10.97
CA LEU A 22 23.33 -3.89 -11.14
C LEU A 22 24.74 -4.33 -11.54
N THR A 23 25.36 -5.13 -10.67
CA THR A 23 26.67 -5.72 -10.91
C THR A 23 26.54 -7.18 -11.34
N ALA A 24 27.06 -7.51 -12.50
CA ALA A 24 27.29 -8.88 -12.95
C ALA A 24 28.58 -9.40 -12.31
N ARG A 25 28.48 -10.30 -11.31
CA ARG A 25 29.64 -10.81 -10.55
C ARG A 25 30.45 -11.83 -11.31
N SER A 26 31.70 -11.98 -10.93
CA SER A 26 32.66 -12.98 -11.53
C SER A 26 32.21 -14.44 -11.31
N ASP A 27 31.43 -14.73 -10.26
CA ASP A 27 30.91 -16.06 -9.93
C ASP A 27 29.65 -16.46 -10.74
N GLY A 28 29.17 -15.56 -11.60
CA GLY A 28 27.97 -15.79 -12.40
C GLY A 28 26.70 -15.18 -11.83
N GLY A 29 26.69 -14.80 -10.56
CA GLY A 29 25.58 -14.16 -9.88
C GLY A 29 25.50 -12.65 -10.15
N PHE A 30 24.56 -12.00 -9.43
CA PHE A 30 24.28 -10.57 -9.55
C PHE A 30 24.19 -9.91 -8.18
N THR A 31 24.61 -8.65 -8.10
CA THR A 31 24.33 -7.78 -6.94
C THR A 31 23.58 -6.57 -7.43
N LEU A 32 22.40 -6.35 -6.87
CA LEU A 32 21.60 -5.14 -7.06
C LEU A 32 21.80 -4.24 -5.84
N LEU A 33 22.31 -3.02 -6.07
CA LEU A 33 22.26 -1.96 -5.06
C LEU A 33 21.00 -1.15 -5.33
N SER A 34 20.07 -1.20 -4.38
CA SER A 34 18.80 -0.47 -4.42
C SER A 34 18.94 0.86 -3.69
N PRO A 35 18.62 2.00 -4.31
CA PRO A 35 18.66 3.31 -3.64
C PRO A 35 17.51 3.50 -2.66
N THR A 36 16.41 2.78 -2.82
CA THR A 36 15.23 2.90 -1.97
C THR A 36 15.31 1.99 -0.75
N PHE A 37 14.70 2.41 0.34
CA PHE A 37 14.63 1.58 1.54
C PHE A 37 13.33 0.75 1.58
N ASP A 38 13.37 -0.39 2.24
CA ASP A 38 12.20 -1.22 2.49
C ASP A 38 11.62 -0.90 3.87
N GLN A 39 10.47 -0.25 3.88
CA GLN A 39 9.73 0.10 5.10
C GLN A 39 8.75 -1.01 5.54
N GLY A 40 8.96 -2.26 5.09
CA GLY A 40 8.06 -3.40 5.30
C GLY A 40 7.17 -3.70 4.10
N SER A 41 7.36 -3.00 2.98
CA SER A 41 6.60 -3.21 1.73
C SER A 41 7.05 -4.44 0.93
N GLY A 42 8.24 -5.00 1.23
CA GLY A 42 8.84 -6.09 0.49
C GLY A 42 9.55 -5.64 -0.80
N THR A 43 9.94 -4.36 -0.88
CA THR A 43 10.60 -3.77 -2.05
C THR A 43 11.82 -4.55 -2.48
N HIS A 44 12.78 -4.80 -1.58
CA HIS A 44 14.01 -5.53 -1.91
C HIS A 44 13.74 -6.95 -2.38
N THR A 45 12.68 -7.59 -1.85
CA THR A 45 12.27 -8.93 -2.29
C THR A 45 11.76 -8.93 -3.72
N ILE A 46 10.90 -7.97 -4.09
CA ILE A 46 10.38 -7.89 -5.46
C ILE A 46 11.47 -7.50 -6.46
N GLU A 47 12.38 -6.61 -6.09
CA GLU A 47 13.55 -6.25 -6.93
C GLU A 47 14.45 -7.44 -7.16
N GLN A 48 14.74 -8.24 -6.12
CA GLN A 48 15.49 -9.49 -6.23
C GLN A 48 14.81 -10.48 -7.19
N GLN A 49 13.49 -10.63 -7.08
CA GLN A 49 12.69 -11.48 -7.95
C GLN A 49 12.72 -11.00 -9.42
N MET A 50 12.65 -9.68 -9.63
CA MET A 50 12.76 -9.10 -10.98
C MET A 50 14.12 -9.40 -11.61
N VAL A 51 15.23 -9.15 -10.89
CA VAL A 51 16.57 -9.45 -11.40
C VAL A 51 16.72 -10.95 -11.70
N ALA A 52 16.28 -11.82 -10.80
CA ALA A 52 16.36 -13.27 -10.98
C ALA A 52 15.59 -13.72 -12.24
N ALA A 53 14.38 -13.23 -12.42
CA ALA A 53 13.52 -13.52 -13.57
C ALA A 53 14.14 -13.03 -14.89
N GLU A 54 14.60 -11.76 -14.92
CA GLU A 54 15.16 -11.13 -16.11
C GLU A 54 16.51 -11.75 -16.53
N MET A 55 17.31 -12.16 -15.55
CA MET A 55 18.61 -12.76 -15.81
C MET A 55 18.56 -14.28 -15.98
N GLY A 56 17.40 -14.91 -15.72
CA GLY A 56 17.22 -16.36 -15.84
C GLY A 56 18.04 -17.16 -14.84
N VAL A 57 18.24 -16.64 -13.62
CA VAL A 57 19.03 -17.29 -12.55
C VAL A 57 18.16 -17.59 -11.33
N PRO A 58 18.56 -18.58 -10.50
CA PRO A 58 17.94 -18.81 -9.20
C PRO A 58 18.00 -17.55 -8.29
N LEU A 59 17.02 -17.40 -7.41
CA LEU A 59 16.89 -16.23 -6.53
C LEU A 59 18.11 -16.05 -5.61
N ASP A 60 18.71 -17.13 -5.14
CA ASP A 60 19.90 -17.15 -4.29
C ASP A 60 21.20 -16.66 -4.99
N GLN A 61 21.19 -16.57 -6.31
CA GLN A 61 22.26 -15.94 -7.09
C GLN A 61 22.15 -14.42 -7.21
N VAL A 62 21.08 -13.83 -6.70
CA VAL A 62 20.86 -12.38 -6.67
C VAL A 62 20.96 -11.89 -5.23
N GLN A 63 21.91 -10.99 -4.97
CA GLN A 63 22.03 -10.26 -3.70
C GLN A 63 21.47 -8.87 -3.87
N VAL A 64 20.72 -8.37 -2.87
CA VAL A 64 20.27 -6.98 -2.82
C VAL A 64 21.00 -6.29 -1.69
N GLU A 65 21.64 -5.17 -2.01
CA GLU A 65 22.32 -4.29 -1.07
C GLU A 65 21.54 -2.97 -0.96
N ILE A 66 21.41 -2.45 0.26
CA ILE A 66 20.80 -1.15 0.49
C ILE A 66 21.80 -0.06 0.11
N GLY A 67 21.36 0.87 -0.71
CA GLY A 67 22.19 1.97 -1.17
C GLY A 67 22.54 2.96 -0.07
N ASP A 68 23.77 3.43 -0.12
CA ASP A 68 24.27 4.59 0.62
C ASP A 68 24.12 5.83 -0.27
N THR A 69 23.84 6.99 0.28
CA THR A 69 23.67 8.24 -0.48
C THR A 69 24.92 8.65 -1.26
N ASP A 70 26.09 8.14 -0.89
CA ASP A 70 27.34 8.41 -1.61
C ASP A 70 27.54 7.48 -2.82
N THR A 71 26.85 6.34 -2.87
CA THR A 71 27.07 5.28 -3.87
C THR A 71 25.86 4.96 -4.72
N ALA A 72 24.66 5.21 -4.22
CA ALA A 72 23.42 4.93 -4.92
C ALA A 72 22.97 6.10 -5.81
N PRO A 73 22.25 5.82 -6.90
CA PRO A 73 21.52 6.85 -7.64
C PRO A 73 20.51 7.57 -6.75
N PHE A 74 20.14 8.79 -7.14
CA PHE A 74 19.11 9.53 -6.41
C PHE A 74 17.74 8.85 -6.52
N ASP A 75 17.07 8.71 -5.39
CA ASP A 75 15.71 8.20 -5.25
C ASP A 75 14.87 9.16 -4.39
N GLU A 76 13.59 9.35 -4.76
CA GLU A 76 12.67 10.20 -4.01
C GLU A 76 11.98 9.48 -2.84
N GLY A 77 12.28 8.23 -2.61
CA GLY A 77 11.72 7.38 -1.55
C GLY A 77 10.36 6.76 -1.86
N PRO A 78 9.94 5.81 -1.01
CA PRO A 78 8.71 5.07 -1.17
C PRO A 78 7.50 5.93 -0.74
N ARG A 79 6.97 6.70 -1.67
CA ARG A 79 5.78 7.54 -1.53
C ARG A 79 4.84 7.37 -2.72
N ALA A 80 3.59 7.78 -2.61
CA ALA A 80 2.62 7.77 -3.72
C ALA A 80 2.52 6.42 -4.45
N SER A 81 2.80 5.33 -3.73
CA SER A 81 2.77 3.93 -4.24
C SER A 81 3.63 3.70 -5.50
N ARG A 82 4.75 4.40 -5.64
CA ARG A 82 5.52 4.53 -6.88
C ARG A 82 6.63 3.50 -7.07
N VAL A 83 7.14 2.89 -5.99
CA VAL A 83 8.40 2.11 -6.02
C VAL A 83 8.44 1.04 -7.11
N THR A 84 7.43 0.18 -7.20
CA THR A 84 7.38 -0.85 -8.25
C THR A 84 7.45 -0.24 -9.66
N TYR A 85 6.83 0.94 -9.86
CA TYR A 85 6.85 1.63 -11.14
C TYR A 85 8.20 2.29 -11.42
N THR A 86 8.75 3.07 -10.50
CA THR A 86 9.96 3.87 -10.72
C THR A 86 11.23 3.04 -10.61
N GLU A 87 11.51 2.44 -9.46
CA GLU A 87 12.69 1.60 -9.23
C GLU A 87 12.60 0.29 -9.99
N GLY A 88 11.43 -0.37 -9.99
CA GLY A 88 11.24 -1.59 -10.75
C GLY A 88 11.52 -1.40 -12.24
N SER A 89 11.13 -0.24 -12.82
CA SER A 89 11.49 0.11 -14.20
C SER A 89 13.00 0.30 -14.36
N ALA A 90 13.66 0.97 -13.42
CA ALA A 90 15.12 1.14 -13.44
C ALA A 90 15.84 -0.23 -13.33
N VAL A 91 15.34 -1.13 -12.49
CA VAL A 91 15.84 -2.52 -12.38
C VAL A 91 15.72 -3.26 -13.72
N LEU A 92 14.56 -3.19 -14.39
CA LEU A 92 14.39 -3.82 -15.70
C LEU A 92 15.34 -3.23 -16.76
N MET A 93 15.51 -1.91 -16.76
CA MET A 93 16.47 -1.23 -17.66
C MET A 93 17.90 -1.69 -17.38
N ALA A 94 18.30 -1.80 -16.10
CA ALA A 94 19.62 -2.31 -15.73
C ALA A 94 19.82 -3.76 -16.19
N CYS A 95 18.84 -4.63 -16.01
CA CYS A 95 18.86 -6.00 -16.50
C CYS A 95 18.98 -6.06 -18.02
N GLY A 96 18.27 -5.19 -18.74
CA GLY A 96 18.36 -5.08 -20.20
C GLY A 96 19.78 -4.76 -20.66
N GLU A 97 20.40 -3.72 -20.10
CA GLU A 97 21.77 -3.32 -20.42
C GLU A 97 22.79 -4.40 -20.06
N VAL A 98 22.64 -5.06 -18.89
CA VAL A 98 23.51 -6.17 -18.52
C VAL A 98 23.40 -7.33 -19.51
N ARG A 99 22.19 -7.71 -19.94
CA ARG A 99 21.99 -8.76 -20.95
C ARG A 99 22.69 -8.41 -22.28
N GLU A 100 22.56 -7.17 -22.72
CA GLU A 100 23.20 -6.69 -23.96
C GLU A 100 24.73 -6.77 -23.86
N ARG A 101 25.32 -6.34 -22.74
CA ARG A 101 26.77 -6.40 -22.55
C ARG A 101 27.28 -7.84 -22.52
N LEU A 102 26.58 -8.74 -21.83
CA LEU A 102 26.89 -10.17 -21.82
C LEU A 102 26.79 -10.78 -23.23
N ALA A 103 25.75 -10.43 -23.99
CA ALA A 103 25.57 -10.89 -25.38
C ALA A 103 26.67 -10.38 -26.33
N ARG A 104 27.25 -9.21 -26.06
CA ARG A 104 28.41 -8.66 -26.78
C ARG A 104 29.75 -9.31 -26.34
N GLY A 105 29.73 -10.20 -25.36
CA GLY A 105 30.92 -10.91 -24.86
C GLY A 105 31.72 -10.12 -23.82
N GLU A 106 31.15 -9.15 -23.16
CA GLU A 106 31.81 -8.41 -22.07
C GLU A 106 32.09 -9.32 -20.90
N SER A 107 33.33 -9.28 -20.42
CA SER A 107 33.81 -10.16 -19.34
C SER A 107 33.36 -9.64 -17.98
N ARG A 108 32.85 -10.53 -17.13
CA ARG A 108 32.53 -10.22 -15.73
C ARG A 108 33.82 -10.06 -14.88
N PRO A 109 33.84 -9.26 -13.79
CA PRO A 109 32.67 -8.47 -13.32
C PRO A 109 32.55 -7.12 -14.06
N PHE A 110 31.34 -6.62 -14.15
CA PHE A 110 31.06 -5.23 -14.57
C PHE A 110 29.76 -4.73 -13.93
N THR A 111 29.60 -3.42 -13.90
CA THR A 111 28.46 -2.75 -13.28
C THR A 111 27.72 -1.86 -14.25
N VAL A 112 26.41 -1.81 -14.15
CA VAL A 112 25.51 -0.92 -14.86
C VAL A 112 24.80 -0.05 -13.82
N THR A 113 24.78 1.26 -14.05
CA THR A 113 24.06 2.22 -13.22
C THR A 113 22.97 2.88 -14.05
N ILE A 114 21.73 2.80 -13.57
CA ILE A 114 20.57 3.46 -14.17
C ILE A 114 20.08 4.52 -13.20
N GLN A 115 19.89 5.73 -13.73
CA GLN A 115 19.09 6.79 -13.13
C GLN A 115 17.88 6.98 -14.05
N HIS A 116 16.68 6.81 -13.53
CA HIS A 116 15.44 6.90 -14.28
C HIS A 116 14.52 7.93 -13.66
N ASP A 117 14.01 8.84 -14.46
CA ASP A 117 12.97 9.80 -14.07
C ASP A 117 11.67 9.36 -14.72
N ALA A 118 10.87 8.58 -14.00
CA ALA A 118 9.63 8.02 -14.50
C ALA A 118 8.56 9.12 -14.56
N PRO A 119 7.93 9.37 -15.71
CA PRO A 119 6.89 10.37 -15.82
C PRO A 119 5.67 9.99 -14.96
N GLN A 120 4.92 11.00 -14.50
CA GLN A 120 3.63 10.75 -13.86
C GLN A 120 2.67 10.14 -14.90
N PRO A 121 2.20 8.89 -14.72
CA PRO A 121 1.30 8.27 -15.70
C PRO A 121 -0.13 8.78 -15.48
N HIS A 122 -0.55 9.71 -16.32
CA HIS A 122 -1.88 10.35 -16.20
C HIS A 122 -3.04 9.41 -16.57
N ASP A 123 -2.80 8.44 -17.42
CA ASP A 123 -3.83 7.53 -17.95
C ASP A 123 -3.94 6.21 -17.15
N CYS A 124 -3.08 5.99 -16.17
CA CYS A 124 -3.11 4.79 -15.33
C CYS A 124 -3.77 5.10 -13.99
N MET A 125 -5.01 4.67 -13.88
CA MET A 125 -5.76 4.67 -12.62
C MET A 125 -5.84 3.25 -12.06
N TYR A 126 -5.79 3.11 -10.76
CA TYR A 126 -6.09 1.87 -10.07
C TYR A 126 -7.17 2.13 -9.02
N PHE A 127 -8.01 1.14 -8.81
CA PHE A 127 -9.25 1.27 -8.07
C PHE A 127 -9.38 0.21 -7.00
N CYS A 128 -10.08 0.55 -5.92
CA CYS A 128 -10.59 -0.44 -4.98
C CYS A 128 -12.06 -0.18 -4.65
N ALA A 129 -12.75 -1.27 -4.32
CA ALA A 129 -14.07 -1.27 -3.73
C ALA A 129 -14.02 -2.05 -2.43
N GLN A 130 -14.52 -1.45 -1.35
CA GLN A 130 -14.50 -2.07 -0.03
C GLN A 130 -15.89 -2.09 0.56
N VAL A 131 -16.28 -3.23 1.12
CA VAL A 131 -17.56 -3.44 1.79
C VAL A 131 -17.27 -3.73 3.25
N ALA A 132 -17.82 -2.93 4.14
CA ALA A 132 -17.80 -3.17 5.58
C ALA A 132 -19.15 -3.74 6.05
N GLU A 133 -19.07 -4.75 6.90
CA GLU A 133 -20.19 -5.29 7.69
C GLU A 133 -19.99 -4.88 9.14
N VAL A 134 -20.97 -4.18 9.71
CA VAL A 134 -20.91 -3.70 11.10
C VAL A 134 -22.13 -4.14 11.89
N GLU A 135 -21.95 -4.23 13.21
CA GLU A 135 -23.04 -4.24 14.17
C GLU A 135 -23.00 -2.98 15.02
N VAL A 136 -24.16 -2.34 15.20
CA VAL A 136 -24.31 -1.14 16.03
C VAL A 136 -25.20 -1.46 17.22
N ASP A 137 -24.68 -1.23 18.43
CA ASP A 137 -25.47 -1.20 19.66
C ASP A 137 -26.11 0.18 19.78
N ARG A 138 -27.44 0.22 19.76
CA ARG A 138 -28.19 1.47 19.80
C ARG A 138 -28.29 2.10 21.18
N GLU A 139 -28.04 1.31 22.24
CA GLU A 139 -28.11 1.80 23.62
C GLU A 139 -26.81 2.47 24.06
N THR A 140 -25.69 1.99 23.50
CA THR A 140 -24.34 2.50 23.83
C THR A 140 -23.70 3.30 22.71
N GLY A 141 -24.16 3.15 21.47
CA GLY A 141 -23.52 3.70 20.27
C GLY A 141 -22.29 2.90 19.81
N GLU A 142 -21.97 1.78 20.45
CA GLU A 142 -20.80 0.99 20.09
C GLU A 142 -20.93 0.40 18.69
N VAL A 143 -19.84 0.48 17.93
CA VAL A 143 -19.73 -0.05 16.56
C VAL A 143 -18.72 -1.19 16.55
N ASP A 144 -19.21 -2.37 16.22
CA ASP A 144 -18.37 -3.54 16.01
C ASP A 144 -18.25 -3.80 14.50
N VAL A 145 -17.04 -3.69 13.97
CA VAL A 145 -16.74 -3.99 12.56
C VAL A 145 -16.47 -5.48 12.45
N ARG A 146 -17.39 -6.25 11.89
CA ARG A 146 -17.35 -7.70 11.81
C ARG A 146 -16.48 -8.22 10.67
N ARG A 147 -16.53 -7.54 9.53
CA ARG A 147 -15.90 -8.00 8.31
C ARG A 147 -15.65 -6.84 7.34
N ILE A 148 -14.53 -6.91 6.65
CA ILE A 148 -14.23 -6.04 5.50
C ILE A 148 -13.86 -6.92 4.32
N VAL A 149 -14.62 -6.81 3.24
CA VAL A 149 -14.30 -7.42 1.94
C VAL A 149 -13.75 -6.32 1.04
N THR A 150 -12.57 -6.54 0.48
CA THR A 150 -11.92 -5.56 -0.38
C THR A 150 -11.60 -6.15 -1.76
N ALA A 151 -11.95 -5.44 -2.81
CA ALA A 151 -11.60 -5.77 -4.19
C ALA A 151 -10.63 -4.73 -4.75
N HIS A 152 -9.52 -5.19 -5.29
CA HIS A 152 -8.45 -4.32 -5.82
C HIS A 152 -8.16 -4.63 -7.29
N ASP A 153 -8.09 -3.59 -8.10
CA ASP A 153 -7.54 -3.60 -9.45
C ASP A 153 -6.02 -3.42 -9.37
N VAL A 154 -5.26 -4.51 -9.53
CA VAL A 154 -3.83 -4.57 -9.18
C VAL A 154 -2.89 -4.83 -10.37
N GLY A 155 -3.42 -5.14 -11.56
CA GLY A 155 -2.60 -5.60 -12.67
C GLY A 155 -1.88 -6.91 -12.34
N THR A 156 -0.62 -7.02 -12.73
CA THR A 156 0.21 -8.19 -12.39
C THR A 156 0.78 -8.09 -10.99
N ILE A 157 0.60 -9.13 -10.20
CA ILE A 157 1.13 -9.24 -8.83
C ILE A 157 2.52 -9.89 -8.90
N ILE A 158 3.55 -9.18 -8.46
CA ILE A 158 4.93 -9.67 -8.48
C ILE A 158 5.19 -10.62 -7.32
N ASN A 159 4.76 -10.25 -6.11
CA ASN A 159 4.86 -11.09 -4.92
C ASN A 159 3.52 -11.12 -4.18
N PRO A 160 2.81 -12.26 -4.16
CA PRO A 160 1.49 -12.35 -3.53
C PRO A 160 1.51 -12.12 -2.02
N VAL A 161 2.58 -12.54 -1.32
CA VAL A 161 2.66 -12.44 0.14
C VAL A 161 2.82 -10.99 0.57
N THR A 162 3.79 -10.28 0.00
CA THR A 162 4.02 -8.86 0.33
C THR A 162 2.86 -7.99 -0.14
N HIS A 163 2.25 -8.34 -1.28
CA HIS A 163 1.08 -7.66 -1.80
C HIS A 163 -0.12 -7.76 -0.84
N GLN A 164 -0.43 -8.97 -0.34
CA GLN A 164 -1.48 -9.17 0.66
C GLN A 164 -1.17 -8.39 1.95
N GLY A 165 0.09 -8.42 2.40
CA GLY A 165 0.51 -7.66 3.59
C GLY A 165 0.28 -6.15 3.46
N GLN A 166 0.44 -5.57 2.25
CA GLN A 166 0.11 -4.16 2.00
C GLN A 166 -1.40 -3.90 2.07
N ILE A 167 -2.23 -4.83 1.60
CA ILE A 167 -3.69 -4.72 1.68
C ILE A 167 -4.15 -4.77 3.14
N ASP A 168 -3.72 -5.78 3.89
CA ASP A 168 -4.12 -5.97 5.28
C ASP A 168 -3.68 -4.78 6.16
N GLY A 169 -2.45 -4.33 6.00
CA GLY A 169 -1.91 -3.15 6.69
C GLY A 169 -2.66 -1.87 6.33
N GLY A 170 -2.99 -1.69 5.07
CA GLY A 170 -3.79 -0.54 4.60
C GLY A 170 -5.20 -0.53 5.20
N ILE A 171 -5.89 -1.68 5.20
CA ILE A 171 -7.23 -1.81 5.81
C ILE A 171 -7.16 -1.51 7.32
N THR A 172 -6.15 -2.03 8.02
CA THR A 172 -5.95 -1.78 9.45
C THR A 172 -5.77 -0.28 9.73
N THR A 173 -4.96 0.41 8.92
CA THR A 173 -4.79 1.87 9.01
C THR A 173 -6.12 2.61 8.78
N GLY A 174 -6.88 2.20 7.76
CA GLY A 174 -8.18 2.80 7.48
C GLY A 174 -9.24 2.50 8.55
N LEU A 175 -9.18 1.33 9.18
CA LEU A 175 -10.03 0.98 10.32
C LEU A 175 -9.74 1.89 11.52
N GLY A 176 -8.47 2.06 11.88
CA GLY A 176 -8.07 2.96 12.97
C GLY A 176 -8.57 4.38 12.75
N LEU A 177 -8.32 4.94 11.57
CA LEU A 177 -8.83 6.25 11.18
C LEU A 177 -10.36 6.34 11.26
N ALA A 178 -11.06 5.25 10.93
CA ALA A 178 -12.52 5.23 10.93
C ALA A 178 -13.12 5.24 12.33
N VAL A 179 -12.55 4.47 13.30
CA VAL A 179 -13.27 4.18 14.55
C VAL A 179 -12.54 4.54 15.84
N THR A 180 -11.19 4.69 15.82
CA THR A 180 -10.43 4.84 17.08
C THR A 180 -9.42 5.98 17.10
N GLU A 181 -8.70 6.22 16.00
CA GLU A 181 -7.53 7.10 15.97
C GLU A 181 -7.92 8.57 15.83
N GLU A 182 -7.50 9.40 16.77
CA GLU A 182 -7.68 10.85 16.72
C GLU A 182 -6.51 11.55 17.41
N ILE A 183 -5.91 12.54 16.75
CA ILE A 183 -4.95 13.44 17.40
C ILE A 183 -5.74 14.60 18.02
N LEU A 184 -5.72 14.68 19.34
CA LEU A 184 -6.34 15.76 20.09
C LEU A 184 -5.31 16.85 20.37
N SER A 185 -5.68 18.12 20.15
CA SER A 185 -4.82 19.26 20.43
C SER A 185 -5.56 20.38 21.12
N GLU A 186 -4.93 20.97 22.14
CA GLU A 186 -5.40 22.16 22.85
C GLU A 186 -4.29 23.22 22.82
N ASP A 187 -4.61 24.41 22.42
CA ASP A 187 -3.66 25.53 22.31
C ASP A 187 -2.36 25.18 21.57
N GLY A 188 -2.45 24.37 20.51
CA GLY A 188 -1.31 23.94 19.70
C GLY A 188 -0.46 22.82 20.32
N ARG A 189 -0.90 22.20 21.41
CA ARG A 189 -0.26 21.06 22.05
C ARG A 189 -1.08 19.79 21.86
N VAL A 190 -0.43 18.70 21.47
CA VAL A 190 -1.07 17.38 21.42
C VAL A 190 -1.32 16.90 22.85
N THR A 191 -2.57 16.55 23.17
CA THR A 191 -3.00 16.15 24.50
C THR A 191 -3.04 14.64 24.69
N ASN A 192 -2.97 13.85 23.61
CA ASN A 192 -2.90 12.39 23.60
C ASN A 192 -1.64 11.85 22.89
N PRO A 193 -0.42 12.12 23.39
CA PRO A 193 0.84 11.92 22.67
C PRO A 193 1.37 10.48 22.66
N ASN A 194 0.67 9.53 23.27
CA ASN A 194 1.08 8.13 23.31
C ASN A 194 0.09 7.22 22.61
N LEU A 195 0.54 6.04 22.16
CA LEU A 195 -0.25 5.11 21.35
C LEU A 195 -1.52 4.59 22.05
N GLY A 196 -1.51 4.49 23.38
CA GLY A 196 -2.66 4.06 24.17
C GLY A 196 -3.80 5.10 24.18
N GLU A 197 -3.45 6.39 24.20
CA GLU A 197 -4.43 7.49 24.14
C GLU A 197 -4.81 7.82 22.70
N TYR A 198 -3.89 7.69 21.74
CA TYR A 198 -4.15 7.79 20.31
C TYR A 198 -5.04 6.66 19.80
N LYS A 199 -5.02 5.51 20.48
CA LYS A 199 -5.86 4.32 20.24
C LYS A 199 -5.64 3.66 18.88
N MET A 200 -4.38 3.40 18.56
CA MET A 200 -4.05 2.58 17.38
C MET A 200 -4.68 1.18 17.54
N PRO A 201 -5.30 0.60 16.50
CA PRO A 201 -5.90 -0.72 16.55
C PRO A 201 -4.90 -1.80 16.97
N THR A 202 -5.35 -2.72 17.82
CA THR A 202 -4.62 -3.92 18.20
C THR A 202 -5.08 -5.11 17.36
N ILE A 203 -4.40 -6.26 17.48
CA ILE A 203 -4.80 -7.48 16.78
C ILE A 203 -6.22 -7.94 17.13
N ALA A 204 -6.71 -7.59 18.33
CA ALA A 204 -8.06 -7.92 18.77
C ALA A 204 -9.15 -7.08 18.10
N ASP A 205 -8.79 -5.93 17.55
CA ASP A 205 -9.71 -4.99 16.90
C ASP A 205 -9.87 -5.27 15.40
N ILE A 206 -9.02 -6.16 14.83
CA ILE A 206 -9.03 -6.44 13.40
C ILE A 206 -10.18 -7.39 13.05
N PRO A 207 -11.11 -6.97 12.16
CA PRO A 207 -12.22 -7.79 11.72
C PRO A 207 -11.75 -8.93 10.79
N THR A 208 -12.68 -9.79 10.37
CA THR A 208 -12.40 -10.72 9.27
C THR A 208 -12.11 -9.95 7.99
N LEU A 209 -10.91 -10.16 7.42
CA LEU A 209 -10.50 -9.55 6.16
C LEU A 209 -10.62 -10.56 5.02
N GLU A 210 -11.22 -10.13 3.91
CA GLU A 210 -11.31 -10.91 2.68
C GLU A 210 -10.86 -10.07 1.50
N THR A 211 -9.95 -10.61 0.69
CA THR A 211 -9.39 -9.90 -0.46
C THR A 211 -9.80 -10.55 -1.77
N VAL A 212 -10.27 -9.75 -2.70
CA VAL A 212 -10.54 -10.11 -4.10
C VAL A 212 -9.56 -9.34 -4.98
N LEU A 213 -8.68 -10.04 -5.66
CA LEU A 213 -7.72 -9.44 -6.58
C LEU A 213 -8.28 -9.50 -8.00
N VAL A 214 -8.47 -8.34 -8.60
CA VAL A 214 -8.99 -8.21 -9.97
C VAL A 214 -7.78 -8.01 -10.89
N ALA A 215 -7.42 -9.06 -11.62
CA ALA A 215 -6.39 -8.96 -12.65
C ALA A 215 -6.95 -8.15 -13.83
N SER A 216 -6.30 -7.05 -14.17
CA SER A 216 -6.66 -6.21 -15.31
C SER A 216 -5.42 -5.87 -16.12
N ALA A 217 -5.57 -5.71 -17.41
CA ALA A 217 -4.51 -5.22 -18.29
C ALA A 217 -4.30 -3.71 -18.12
N GLY A 218 -3.18 -3.20 -18.67
CA GLY A 218 -2.92 -1.76 -18.79
C GLY A 218 -2.27 -1.13 -17.56
N GLY A 219 -1.56 -1.91 -16.74
CA GLY A 219 -0.61 -1.37 -15.77
C GLY A 219 0.60 -0.74 -16.46
N THR A 220 1.13 0.35 -15.91
CA THR A 220 2.30 1.05 -16.44
C THR A 220 3.60 0.60 -15.81
N GLY A 221 3.55 -0.14 -14.72
CA GLY A 221 4.72 -0.69 -14.04
C GLY A 221 5.29 -1.93 -14.75
N PRO A 222 6.45 -2.43 -14.28
CA PRO A 222 7.01 -3.70 -14.73
C PRO A 222 5.96 -4.81 -14.78
N TYR A 223 5.95 -5.58 -15.87
CA TYR A 223 5.02 -6.69 -16.13
C TYR A 223 3.53 -6.27 -16.11
N GLU A 224 3.22 -5.02 -16.46
CA GLU A 224 1.87 -4.45 -16.36
C GLU A 224 1.32 -4.38 -14.91
N SER A 225 2.19 -4.30 -13.91
CA SER A 225 1.80 -4.09 -12.52
C SER A 225 1.17 -2.72 -12.30
N LYS A 226 0.26 -2.65 -11.32
CA LYS A 226 -0.33 -1.43 -10.79
C LYS A 226 0.10 -1.22 -9.34
N ALA A 227 -0.18 -0.05 -8.78
CA ALA A 227 0.20 0.25 -7.42
C ALA A 227 -0.81 -0.30 -6.39
N ILE A 228 -0.35 -0.54 -5.15
CA ILE A 228 -1.18 -1.02 -4.04
C ILE A 228 -0.98 -0.24 -2.74
N GLY A 229 0.22 0.36 -2.53
CA GLY A 229 0.67 0.83 -1.22
C GLY A 229 -0.26 1.79 -0.48
N GLU A 230 -1.00 2.66 -1.19
CA GLU A 230 -1.92 3.63 -0.56
C GLU A 230 -3.36 3.47 -1.05
N LEU A 231 -3.74 2.29 -1.54
CA LEU A 231 -5.08 2.06 -2.06
C LEU A 231 -6.03 1.51 -0.98
N ALA A 232 -5.55 0.59 -0.16
CA ALA A 232 -6.38 -0.15 0.78
C ALA A 232 -6.84 0.67 2.01
N ASN A 233 -6.16 1.77 2.35
CA ASN A 233 -6.42 2.55 3.56
C ASN A 233 -7.53 3.61 3.41
N ASN A 234 -7.91 3.98 2.20
CA ASN A 234 -8.83 5.10 1.97
C ASN A 234 -10.32 4.71 1.90
N GLY A 235 -10.61 3.47 1.56
CA GLY A 235 -11.98 2.99 1.45
C GLY A 235 -12.69 2.63 2.76
N PRO A 236 -11.98 2.05 3.79
CA PRO A 236 -12.63 1.59 5.00
C PRO A 236 -13.41 2.66 5.74
N PRO A 237 -12.93 3.92 5.93
CA PRO A 237 -13.71 4.94 6.63
C PRO A 237 -15.07 5.20 5.98
N ALA A 238 -15.11 5.31 4.65
CA ALA A 238 -16.35 5.52 3.92
C ALA A 238 -17.28 4.30 3.98
N ALA A 239 -16.72 3.10 3.85
CA ALA A 239 -17.47 1.85 3.94
C ALA A 239 -18.12 1.70 5.33
N ILE A 240 -17.35 1.92 6.40
CA ILE A 240 -17.82 1.82 7.78
C ILE A 240 -18.88 2.89 8.07
N ALA A 241 -18.66 4.15 7.69
CA ALA A 241 -19.64 5.22 7.87
C ALA A 241 -20.97 4.90 7.17
N ASN A 242 -20.92 4.38 5.95
CA ASN A 242 -22.11 3.95 5.21
C ASN A 242 -22.78 2.73 5.87
N ALA A 243 -22.02 1.78 6.41
CA ALA A 243 -22.53 0.62 7.12
C ALA A 243 -23.25 1.02 8.41
N VAL A 244 -22.70 1.95 9.21
CA VAL A 244 -23.33 2.51 10.40
C VAL A 244 -24.62 3.22 10.06
N ALA A 245 -24.63 4.02 8.98
CA ALA A 245 -25.85 4.67 8.52
C ALA A 245 -26.93 3.66 8.09
N ALA A 246 -26.55 2.56 7.45
CA ALA A 246 -27.48 1.48 7.09
C ALA A 246 -27.99 0.70 8.31
N ALA A 247 -27.13 0.43 9.31
CA ALA A 247 -27.49 -0.29 10.52
C ALA A 247 -28.42 0.50 11.43
N ALA A 248 -28.05 1.74 11.74
CA ALA A 248 -28.67 2.53 12.82
C ALA A 248 -29.46 3.75 12.31
N GLY A 249 -29.28 4.11 11.03
CA GLY A 249 -29.81 5.34 10.47
C GLY A 249 -29.10 6.60 10.94
N ALA A 250 -27.99 6.48 11.67
CA ALA A 250 -27.13 7.57 12.10
C ALA A 250 -26.13 7.91 11.00
N ARG A 251 -26.24 9.06 10.36
CA ARG A 251 -25.28 9.53 9.35
C ARG A 251 -24.28 10.45 10.02
N LEU A 252 -23.01 10.00 10.05
CA LEU A 252 -21.89 10.74 10.62
C LEU A 252 -21.04 11.34 9.50
N PHE A 253 -20.52 12.54 9.72
CA PHE A 253 -19.69 13.29 8.77
C PHE A 253 -18.31 13.63 9.32
N GLU A 254 -18.02 13.19 10.53
CA GLU A 254 -16.76 13.38 11.24
C GLU A 254 -16.17 12.04 11.67
N LEU A 255 -14.87 11.92 11.60
CA LEU A 255 -14.11 10.77 12.07
C LEU A 255 -13.33 11.14 13.35
N PRO A 256 -13.01 10.14 14.19
CA PRO A 256 -13.44 8.75 14.15
C PRO A 256 -14.94 8.58 14.51
N ILE A 257 -15.53 7.46 14.07
CA ILE A 257 -16.92 7.06 14.37
C ILE A 257 -16.96 6.45 15.78
N THR A 258 -16.83 7.29 16.80
CA THR A 258 -16.82 6.84 18.20
C THR A 258 -18.23 6.48 18.67
N ALA A 259 -18.31 5.61 19.70
CA ALA A 259 -19.58 5.25 20.33
C ALA A 259 -20.39 6.50 20.78
N GLU A 260 -19.70 7.50 21.34
CA GLU A 260 -20.33 8.77 21.75
C GLU A 260 -20.94 9.52 20.55
N ARG A 261 -20.22 9.63 19.43
CA ARG A 261 -20.73 10.32 18.22
C ARG A 261 -21.93 9.57 17.63
N VAL A 262 -21.89 8.24 17.62
CA VAL A 262 -23.04 7.43 17.17
C VAL A 262 -24.23 7.59 18.09
N TYR A 263 -24.03 7.48 19.40
CA TYR A 263 -25.09 7.64 20.41
C TYR A 263 -25.78 9.01 20.28
N ARG A 264 -25.01 10.09 20.22
CA ARG A 264 -25.56 11.45 20.04
C ARG A 264 -26.38 11.58 18.76
N ALA A 265 -25.90 11.04 17.64
CA ALA A 265 -26.63 11.08 16.37
C ALA A 265 -27.93 10.25 16.40
N LEU A 266 -28.01 9.22 17.23
CA LEU A 266 -29.24 8.45 17.46
C LEU A 266 -30.25 9.23 18.31
N GLU A 267 -29.80 9.91 19.37
CA GLU A 267 -30.66 10.74 20.23
C GLU A 267 -31.25 11.92 19.46
N GLU A 268 -30.46 12.67 18.70
CA GLU A 268 -30.95 13.80 17.89
C GLU A 268 -32.03 13.37 16.90
N LYS A 269 -31.98 12.15 16.40
CA LYS A 269 -33.01 11.61 15.50
C LYS A 269 -34.31 11.29 16.22
N HIS A 270 -34.26 10.88 17.50
CA HIS A 270 -35.45 10.64 18.32
C HIS A 270 -36.19 11.91 18.66
N ASP A 271 -35.44 13.01 18.86
CA ASP A 271 -36.06 14.33 19.20
C ASP A 271 -36.76 15.02 18.02
N HIS A 272 -36.47 14.56 16.79
CA HIS A 272 -37.04 15.12 15.54
C HIS A 272 -38.06 14.20 14.87
N ALA A 273 -38.36 13.01 15.41
CA ALA A 273 -39.35 12.06 14.89
C ALA A 273 -40.64 12.07 15.69
#